data_dad02b043782f7491d16b5700e13f041
#
_entry.id   dad02b043782f7491d16b5700e13f041
#
_cell.length_a   1.000
_cell.length_b   1.000
_cell.length_c   1.000
_cell.angle_alpha   90.00
_cell.angle_beta   90.00
_cell.angle_gamma   90.00
#
_symmetry.space_group_name_H-M   'P 1'
#
loop_
_entity.id
_entity.type
_entity.pdbx_description
1 polymer ?
#
loop_
_entity_poly.entity_id
_entity_poly.type
_entity_poly.pdbx_seq_one_letter_code
_entity_poly.pdbx_strand_id
1 'polypeptide(L)'
;MLIQNLTKNKLYLQNDEIIDVSPDIIHEYGLKIGKDISNIYIDVLKASIKHKALFYIYLKARTKYELICKLKAKYKQVEYIEEVVEELEKLGYIDDVDYALSYIMT
;
A
#
# COMPACT_ATOMS: atom_id res chain seq x y z
N MET A 1 12.65 7.57 14.59
CA MET A 1 12.63 7.13 13.19
C MET A 1 12.54 8.35 12.28
N LEU A 2 13.70 8.85 11.89
CA LEU A 2 13.79 10.09 11.12
C LEU A 2 13.79 9.80 9.61
N ILE A 3 13.16 10.70 8.86
CA ILE A 3 13.23 10.64 7.40
C ILE A 3 14.60 11.14 6.97
N GLN A 4 15.37 10.26 6.34
CA GLN A 4 16.72 10.55 5.89
C GLN A 4 16.73 11.16 4.50
N ASN A 5 15.85 10.71 3.63
CA ASN A 5 15.69 11.23 2.29
C ASN A 5 14.27 10.99 1.82
N LEU A 6 13.85 11.73 0.78
CA LEU A 6 12.48 11.67 0.28
C LEU A 6 12.46 12.04 -1.19
N THR A 7 11.82 11.18 -1.99
CA THR A 7 11.53 11.46 -3.39
C THR A 7 10.03 11.46 -3.58
N LYS A 8 9.54 11.67 -4.81
CA LYS A 8 8.09 11.70 -5.11
C LYS A 8 7.39 10.40 -4.74
N ASN A 9 8.11 9.28 -4.79
CA ASN A 9 7.50 7.96 -4.62
C ASN A 9 8.26 7.05 -3.65
N LYS A 10 9.30 7.55 -2.98
CA LYS A 10 10.05 6.74 -2.01
C LYS A 10 10.42 7.55 -0.77
N LEU A 11 10.24 6.91 0.37
CA LEU A 11 10.58 7.43 1.68
C LEU A 11 11.76 6.62 2.24
N TYR A 12 12.85 7.29 2.55
CA TYR A 12 14.06 6.66 3.06
C TYR A 12 14.20 6.99 4.55
N LEU A 13 14.20 5.97 5.39
CA LEU A 13 14.29 6.12 6.83
C LEU A 13 15.70 5.89 7.33
N GLN A 14 15.98 6.39 8.52
CA GLN A 14 17.29 6.32 9.16
C GLN A 14 17.76 4.88 9.38
N ASN A 15 16.86 3.93 9.53
CA ASN A 15 17.15 2.51 9.73
C ASN A 15 17.30 1.73 8.43
N ASP A 16 17.58 2.41 7.32
CA ASP A 16 17.74 1.83 5.99
C ASP A 16 16.45 1.27 5.38
N GLU A 17 15.32 1.46 6.03
CA GLU A 17 14.04 1.05 5.46
C GLU A 17 13.62 2.03 4.36
N ILE A 18 13.10 1.47 3.27
CA ILE A 18 12.56 2.24 2.13
C ILE A 18 11.10 1.87 1.98
N ILE A 19 10.24 2.90 1.99
CA ILE A 19 8.79 2.70 1.84
C ILE A 19 8.34 3.37 0.55
N ASP A 20 7.62 2.62 -0.30
CA ASP A 20 6.98 3.20 -1.48
C ASP A 20 5.81 4.07 -1.02
N VAL A 21 5.87 5.36 -1.33
CA VAL A 21 4.82 6.33 -1.01
C VAL A 21 4.35 7.01 -2.28
N SER A 22 3.37 7.89 -2.17
CA SER A 22 2.89 8.71 -3.28
C SER A 22 2.92 10.17 -2.88
N PRO A 23 2.86 11.10 -3.84
CA PRO A 23 2.75 12.53 -3.50
C PRO A 23 1.58 12.84 -2.59
N ASP A 24 0.45 12.14 -2.76
CA ASP A 24 -0.72 12.31 -1.91
C ASP A 24 -0.43 11.96 -0.45
N ILE A 25 0.26 10.84 -0.23
CA ILE A 25 0.66 10.41 1.12
C ILE A 25 1.65 11.39 1.73
N ILE A 26 2.62 11.84 0.93
CA ILE A 26 3.61 12.82 1.38
C ILE A 26 2.93 14.10 1.86
N HIS A 27 1.97 14.58 1.09
CA HIS A 27 1.22 15.79 1.41
C HIS A 27 0.32 15.59 2.64
N GLU A 28 -0.42 14.48 2.67
CA GLU A 28 -1.38 14.19 3.74
C GLU A 28 -0.72 14.15 5.11
N TYR A 29 0.45 13.50 5.20
CA TYR A 29 1.16 13.34 6.46
C TYR A 29 2.27 14.37 6.67
N GLY A 30 2.42 15.31 5.75
CA GLY A 30 3.44 16.35 5.86
C GLY A 30 4.85 15.78 5.94
N LEU A 31 5.16 14.79 5.12
CA LEU A 31 6.46 14.13 5.16
C LEU A 31 7.54 15.02 4.60
N LYS A 32 8.66 15.12 5.32
CA LYS A 32 9.81 15.90 4.88
C LYS A 32 11.08 15.35 5.52
N ILE A 33 12.23 15.65 4.91
CA ILE A 33 13.52 15.22 5.43
C ILE A 33 13.71 15.79 6.85
N GLY A 34 14.14 14.93 7.76
CA GLY A 34 14.38 15.30 9.16
C GLY A 34 13.17 15.13 10.07
N LYS A 35 12.00 14.84 9.52
CA LYS A 35 10.80 14.60 10.34
C LYS A 35 10.89 13.23 11.03
N ASP A 36 10.51 13.20 12.31
CA ASP A 36 10.39 11.95 13.06
C ASP A 36 8.98 11.41 12.89
N ILE A 37 8.87 10.22 12.29
CA ILE A 37 7.57 9.60 12.01
C ILE A 37 7.24 8.45 12.94
N SER A 38 7.96 8.32 14.07
CA SER A 38 7.74 7.21 15.01
C SER A 38 6.27 7.09 15.43
N ASN A 39 5.59 8.21 15.63
CA ASN A 39 4.20 8.24 16.05
C ASN A 39 3.20 7.93 14.94
N ILE A 40 3.61 8.07 13.67
CA ILE A 40 2.71 7.89 12.52
C ILE A 40 3.23 6.85 11.55
N TYR A 41 4.26 6.10 11.93
CA TYR A 41 4.89 5.11 11.04
C TYR A 41 3.89 4.09 10.50
N ILE A 42 3.09 3.51 11.39
CA ILE A 42 2.11 2.50 10.98
C ILE A 42 1.03 3.11 10.10
N ASP A 43 0.58 4.32 10.42
CA ASP A 43 -0.43 5.03 9.62
C ASP A 43 0.09 5.32 8.21
N VAL A 44 1.31 5.83 8.11
CA VAL A 44 1.95 6.10 6.82
C VAL A 44 2.11 4.82 6.02
N LEU A 45 2.55 3.75 6.67
CA LEU A 45 2.77 2.46 6.03
C LEU A 45 1.46 1.88 5.49
N LYS A 46 0.41 1.84 6.32
CA LYS A 46 -0.90 1.32 5.90
C LYS A 46 -1.52 2.18 4.80
N ALA A 47 -1.42 3.50 4.91
CA ALA A 47 -1.93 4.40 3.87
C ALA A 47 -1.20 4.18 2.55
N SER A 48 0.11 3.97 2.61
CA SER A 48 0.93 3.71 1.42
C SER A 48 0.55 2.39 0.77
N ILE A 49 0.36 1.34 1.57
CA ILE A 49 -0.06 0.02 1.09
C ILE A 49 -1.45 0.13 0.44
N LYS A 50 -2.37 0.83 1.09
CA LYS A 50 -3.74 1.01 0.57
C LYS A 50 -3.72 1.76 -0.76
N HIS A 51 -2.94 2.82 -0.85
CA HIS A 51 -2.81 3.59 -2.09
C HIS A 51 -2.26 2.73 -3.22
N LYS A 52 -1.24 1.94 -2.94
CA LYS A 52 -0.65 1.04 -3.94
C LYS A 52 -1.64 -0.04 -4.35
N ALA A 53 -2.39 -0.59 -3.39
CA ALA A 53 -3.40 -1.61 -3.68
C ALA A 53 -4.49 -1.07 -4.59
N LEU A 54 -5.00 0.13 -4.30
CA LEU A 54 -6.01 0.77 -5.15
C LEU A 54 -5.47 1.04 -6.55
N PHE A 55 -4.21 1.43 -6.66
CA PHE A 55 -3.55 1.61 -7.95
C PHE A 55 -3.56 0.32 -8.77
N TYR A 56 -3.20 -0.81 -8.15
CA TYR A 56 -3.21 -2.10 -8.83
C TYR A 56 -4.62 -2.52 -9.24
N ILE A 57 -5.61 -2.28 -8.38
CA ILE A 57 -7.01 -2.59 -8.68
C ILE A 57 -7.51 -1.74 -9.87
N TYR A 58 -7.11 -0.46 -9.88
CA TYR A 58 -7.47 0.45 -10.98
C TYR A 58 -6.91 -0.03 -12.31
N LEU A 59 -5.68 -0.53 -12.33
CA LEU A 59 -5.05 -1.00 -13.55
C LEU A 59 -5.71 -2.26 -14.11
N LYS A 60 -6.13 -3.17 -13.25
CA LYS A 60 -6.68 -4.46 -13.66
C LYS A 60 -7.40 -5.09 -12.48
N ALA A 61 -8.57 -5.69 -12.73
CA ALA A 61 -9.26 -6.48 -11.72
C ALA A 61 -8.37 -7.64 -11.27
N ARG A 62 -8.28 -7.85 -9.96
CA ARG A 62 -7.40 -8.86 -9.39
C ARG A 62 -8.11 -9.62 -8.29
N THR A 63 -7.71 -10.90 -8.11
CA THR A 63 -8.13 -11.66 -6.94
C THR A 63 -7.41 -11.13 -5.70
N LYS A 64 -7.94 -11.48 -4.54
CA LYS A 64 -7.32 -11.16 -3.26
C LYS A 64 -5.88 -11.68 -3.20
N TYR A 65 -5.67 -12.92 -3.64
CA TYR A 65 -4.36 -13.56 -3.63
C TYR A 65 -3.36 -12.82 -4.53
N GLU A 66 -3.78 -12.48 -5.76
CA GLU A 66 -2.92 -11.76 -6.69
C GLU A 66 -2.50 -10.42 -6.13
N LEU A 67 -3.44 -9.70 -5.50
CA LEU A 67 -3.17 -8.40 -4.92
C LEU A 67 -2.16 -8.51 -3.78
N ILE A 68 -2.33 -9.48 -2.89
CA ILE A 68 -1.41 -9.73 -1.80
C ILE A 68 0.00 -10.03 -2.34
N CYS A 69 0.11 -10.86 -3.36
CA CYS A 69 1.40 -11.19 -3.97
C CYS A 69 2.08 -9.95 -4.55
N LYS A 70 1.31 -9.08 -5.21
CA LYS A 70 1.85 -7.84 -5.77
C LYS A 70 2.35 -6.90 -4.67
N LEU A 71 1.60 -6.79 -3.58
CA LEU A 71 2.00 -5.92 -2.48
C LEU A 71 3.21 -6.46 -1.73
N LYS A 72 3.34 -7.77 -1.60
CA LYS A 72 4.51 -8.39 -0.99
C LYS A 72 5.80 -8.09 -1.74
N ALA A 73 5.72 -7.84 -3.03
CA ALA A 73 6.89 -7.46 -3.82
C ALA A 73 7.37 -6.05 -3.50
N LYS A 74 6.52 -5.22 -2.88
CA LYS A 74 6.83 -3.82 -2.56
C LYS A 74 7.01 -3.56 -1.07
N TYR A 75 6.33 -4.31 -0.21
CA TYR A 75 6.31 -4.09 1.23
C TYR A 75 6.65 -5.38 1.97
N LYS A 76 7.38 -5.26 3.06
CA LYS A 76 7.79 -6.41 3.88
C LYS A 76 6.75 -6.77 4.95
N GLN A 77 5.88 -5.84 5.28
CA GLN A 77 4.96 -5.96 6.42
C GLN A 77 3.70 -6.71 6.02
N VAL A 78 3.79 -8.04 5.97
CA VAL A 78 2.69 -8.92 5.53
C VAL A 78 1.43 -8.71 6.34
N GLU A 79 1.55 -8.49 7.66
CA GLU A 79 0.40 -8.26 8.54
C GLU A 79 -0.43 -7.07 8.09
N TYR A 80 0.22 -5.97 7.77
CA TYR A 80 -0.48 -4.76 7.33
C TYR A 80 -1.02 -4.89 5.91
N ILE A 81 -0.32 -5.65 5.06
CA ILE A 81 -0.82 -5.97 3.71
C ILE A 81 -2.14 -6.72 3.83
N GLU A 82 -2.20 -7.75 4.67
CA GLU A 82 -3.41 -8.54 4.85
C GLU A 82 -4.55 -7.71 5.43
N GLU A 83 -4.27 -6.86 6.42
CA GLU A 83 -5.28 -5.97 6.99
C GLU A 83 -5.87 -5.02 5.95
N VAL A 84 -5.01 -4.40 5.14
CA VAL A 84 -5.45 -3.47 4.10
C VAL A 84 -6.28 -4.19 3.05
N VAL A 85 -5.84 -5.35 2.60
CA VAL A 85 -6.56 -6.12 1.57
C VAL A 85 -7.92 -6.58 2.10
N GLU A 86 -8.00 -7.02 3.35
CA GLU A 86 -9.29 -7.39 3.96
C GLU A 86 -10.23 -6.20 4.04
N GLU A 87 -9.73 -5.03 4.40
CA GLU A 87 -10.53 -3.81 4.44
C GLU A 87 -11.09 -3.48 3.06
N LEU A 88 -10.25 -3.56 2.03
CA LEU A 88 -10.67 -3.28 0.66
C LEU A 88 -11.70 -4.30 0.17
N GLU A 89 -11.57 -5.55 0.57
CA GLU A 89 -12.55 -6.58 0.25
C GLU A 89 -13.91 -6.25 0.88
N LYS A 90 -13.90 -5.85 2.15
CA LYS A 90 -15.13 -5.46 2.86
C LYS A 90 -15.79 -4.23 2.25
N LEU A 91 -14.99 -3.32 1.71
CA LEU A 91 -15.49 -2.11 1.05
C LEU A 91 -15.96 -2.36 -0.39
N GLY A 92 -15.78 -3.57 -0.91
CA GLY A 92 -16.26 -3.94 -2.24
C GLY A 92 -15.29 -3.68 -3.38
N TYR A 93 -14.05 -3.34 -3.08
CA TYR A 93 -13.04 -3.12 -4.12
C TYR A 93 -12.49 -4.41 -4.70
N ILE A 94 -12.63 -5.52 -3.98
CA ILE A 94 -12.14 -6.84 -4.40
C ILE A 94 -13.31 -7.81 -4.31
N ASP A 95 -13.58 -8.53 -5.40
CA ASP A 95 -14.66 -9.52 -5.43
C ASP A 95 -14.17 -10.73 -6.22
N ASP A 96 -13.64 -11.71 -5.49
CA ASP A 96 -13.14 -12.95 -6.08
C ASP A 96 -14.23 -13.73 -6.79
N VAL A 97 -15.47 -13.66 -6.28
CA VAL A 97 -16.60 -14.35 -6.88
C VAL A 97 -16.92 -13.77 -8.25
N ASP A 98 -17.04 -12.44 -8.33
CA ASP A 98 -17.31 -11.77 -9.61
C ASP A 98 -16.17 -11.99 -10.59
N TYR A 99 -14.93 -11.95 -10.11
CA TYR A 99 -13.76 -12.21 -10.96
C TYR A 99 -13.83 -13.62 -11.53
N ALA A 100 -14.12 -14.61 -10.69
CA ALA A 100 -14.19 -16.00 -11.12
C ALA A 100 -15.32 -16.22 -12.12
N LEU A 101 -16.49 -15.63 -11.89
CA LEU A 101 -17.61 -15.71 -12.82
C LEU A 101 -17.29 -15.08 -14.16
N SER A 102 -16.69 -13.89 -14.15
CA SER A 102 -16.27 -13.21 -15.38
C SER A 102 -15.27 -14.04 -16.16
N TYR A 103 -14.34 -14.66 -15.48
CA TYR A 103 -13.32 -15.49 -16.10
C TYR A 103 -13.93 -16.74 -16.74
N ILE A 104 -14.87 -17.39 -16.03
CA ILE A 104 -15.51 -18.61 -16.52
C ILE A 104 -16.39 -18.30 -17.73
N MET A 105 -17.04 -17.17 -17.75
CA MET A 105 -17.97 -16.79 -18.83
C MET A 105 -17.25 -16.29 -20.09
N THR A 106 -15.99 -15.98 -19.99
CA THR A 106 -15.21 -15.58 -21.15
C THR A 106 -14.45 -16.74 -21.76
#